data_a2a676445ea029cc45051e3773a1dfac
#
_entry.id   a2a676445ea029cc45051e3773a1dfac
#
_cell.length_a   1.000
_cell.length_b   1.000
_cell.length_c   1.000
_cell.angle_alpha   90.00
_cell.angle_beta   90.00
_cell.angle_gamma   90.00
#
_symmetry.space_group_name_H-M   'P 1'
#
loop_
_entity.id
_entity.type
_entity.pdbx_description
1 polymer ?
#
loop_
_entity_poly.entity_id
_entity_poly.type
_entity_poly.pdbx_seq_one_letter_code
_entity_poly.pdbx_strand_id
1 'polypeptide(L)'
;MQKLINAVQNYAWGSHTALTELYGIANPDNLPMAELWMGAHPKSSSQILAADGQPRSLREVIDADKAALLGDKVAARFGELPFLFKVLCAAQPLSIQVHPNKQASEEGFARENAAGIPLSAAERNYKDPNHKPELVFALTPFLAMNAFREFSEIVTLLQPVAAAHPAIGAFLQQPDATHLSQLFASLLNMQGAEKAQALQVLREVLDREQGEPWQTIRLIAEFYPDDSGLFSPLLLNVVKLNPGEAMFLFAETPHAYLQGVALEVMANSDNVLRAGLTPKYIDIPELVANVKFEAKPAAELLTQPQRHGAELDFPIPVEDFAFSLHDLSAEASDLDQASAAIVFCVDGEAVLHKGEQSLTLKPGESAFVAASESPVQVTGHGRVARVFNKLQ
;
A
#
# COMPACT_ATOMS: atom_id res chain seq x y z
N MET A 1 -9.19 3.77 -25.72
CA MET A 1 -8.03 3.34 -24.90
C MET A 1 -6.81 4.17 -25.24
N GLN A 2 -6.11 4.62 -24.22
CA GLN A 2 -4.98 5.54 -24.40
C GLN A 2 -3.85 5.19 -23.42
N LYS A 3 -2.63 5.29 -23.91
CA LYS A 3 -1.44 5.08 -23.09
C LYS A 3 -1.33 6.22 -22.06
N LEU A 4 -1.03 5.86 -20.82
CA LEU A 4 -0.82 6.82 -19.74
C LEU A 4 0.60 7.38 -19.76
N ILE A 5 0.72 8.65 -19.39
CA ILE A 5 1.96 9.30 -19.04
C ILE A 5 1.91 9.50 -17.52
N ASN A 6 2.77 8.79 -16.81
CA ASN A 6 2.71 8.68 -15.35
C ASN A 6 3.81 9.50 -14.68
N ALA A 7 3.51 9.98 -13.47
CA ALA A 7 4.45 10.74 -12.66
C ALA A 7 5.21 9.84 -11.69
N VAL A 8 6.48 10.14 -11.46
CA VAL A 8 7.33 9.51 -10.45
C VAL A 8 7.37 10.38 -9.21
N GLN A 9 7.18 9.76 -8.03
CA GLN A 9 7.33 10.42 -6.74
C GLN A 9 8.73 10.13 -6.19
N ASN A 10 9.44 11.18 -5.75
CA ASN A 10 10.86 11.12 -5.37
C ASN A 10 11.05 11.10 -3.84
N TYR A 11 10.25 10.33 -3.12
CA TYR A 11 10.40 10.18 -1.67
C TYR A 11 11.76 9.56 -1.31
N ALA A 12 12.33 10.00 -0.20
CA ALA A 12 13.69 9.64 0.20
C ALA A 12 13.92 8.12 0.38
N TRP A 13 12.89 7.36 0.73
CA TRP A 13 12.98 5.92 0.91
C TRP A 13 13.01 5.12 -0.40
N GLY A 14 12.81 5.78 -1.53
CA GLY A 14 12.73 5.13 -2.83
C GLY A 14 14.06 4.61 -3.36
N SER A 15 13.99 3.54 -4.14
CA SER A 15 15.13 3.01 -4.88
C SER A 15 15.56 3.97 -5.99
N HIS A 16 16.89 4.13 -6.17
CA HIS A 16 17.46 4.91 -7.25
C HIS A 16 17.54 4.14 -8.58
N THR A 17 17.37 2.83 -8.55
CA THR A 17 17.66 1.96 -9.71
C THR A 17 16.51 1.05 -10.14
N ALA A 18 15.59 0.71 -9.25
CA ALA A 18 14.60 -0.35 -9.50
C ALA A 18 13.71 -0.08 -10.71
N LEU A 19 13.15 1.13 -10.86
CA LEU A 19 12.31 1.46 -12.01
C LEU A 19 13.09 1.44 -13.33
N THR A 20 14.36 1.82 -13.30
CA THR A 20 15.23 1.74 -14.47
C THR A 20 15.55 0.28 -14.83
N GLU A 21 15.92 -0.52 -13.84
CA GLU A 21 16.28 -1.94 -14.04
C GLU A 21 15.08 -2.77 -14.52
N LEU A 22 13.90 -2.57 -13.92
CA LEU A 22 12.71 -3.34 -14.27
C LEU A 22 12.02 -2.83 -15.54
N TYR A 23 11.94 -1.52 -15.71
CA TYR A 23 11.04 -0.92 -16.70
C TYR A 23 11.70 0.12 -17.61
N GLY A 24 13.01 0.28 -17.53
CA GLY A 24 13.74 1.19 -18.41
C GLY A 24 13.42 2.68 -18.21
N ILE A 25 12.84 3.04 -17.06
CA ILE A 25 12.53 4.44 -16.75
C ILE A 25 13.83 5.19 -16.46
N ALA A 26 14.08 6.25 -17.23
CA ALA A 26 15.31 7.02 -17.09
C ALA A 26 15.39 7.76 -15.74
N ASN A 27 16.57 7.77 -15.15
CA ASN A 27 16.87 8.50 -13.92
C ASN A 27 18.19 9.28 -14.07
N PRO A 28 18.23 10.31 -14.94
CA PRO A 28 19.47 11.00 -15.26
C PRO A 28 20.07 11.75 -14.07
N ASP A 29 19.25 12.18 -13.12
CA ASP A 29 19.68 12.94 -11.95
C ASP A 29 19.95 12.07 -10.73
N ASN A 30 19.86 10.74 -10.88
CA ASN A 30 20.05 9.75 -9.80
C ASN A 30 19.25 10.07 -8.54
N LEU A 31 17.96 10.39 -8.72
CA LEU A 31 17.03 10.66 -7.62
C LEU A 31 16.44 9.36 -7.08
N PRO A 32 15.97 9.35 -5.82
CA PRO A 32 15.10 8.26 -5.39
C PRO A 32 13.84 8.27 -6.24
N MET A 33 13.48 7.12 -6.78
CA MET A 33 12.24 6.90 -7.53
C MET A 33 11.37 5.93 -6.74
N ALA A 34 10.61 6.48 -5.80
CA ALA A 34 9.87 5.72 -4.81
C ALA A 34 8.61 5.09 -5.38
N GLU A 35 7.84 5.84 -6.16
CA GLU A 35 6.55 5.40 -6.68
C GLU A 35 6.32 5.95 -8.09
N LEU A 36 5.74 5.10 -8.94
CA LEU A 36 5.16 5.51 -10.22
C LEU A 36 3.63 5.51 -10.05
N TRP A 37 2.99 6.64 -10.28
CA TRP A 37 1.55 6.82 -10.05
C TRP A 37 0.75 6.68 -11.33
N MET A 38 -0.24 5.80 -11.32
CA MET A 38 -1.19 5.56 -12.40
C MET A 38 -2.61 5.82 -11.89
N GLY A 39 -3.19 6.92 -12.27
CA GLY A 39 -4.51 7.32 -11.82
C GLY A 39 -4.78 8.80 -11.99
N ALA A 40 -5.84 9.26 -11.32
CA ALA A 40 -6.34 10.65 -11.43
C ALA A 40 -6.26 11.38 -10.07
N HIS A 41 -5.23 11.12 -9.29
CA HIS A 41 -5.06 11.76 -7.99
C HIS A 41 -4.84 13.27 -8.16
N PRO A 42 -5.52 14.13 -7.37
CA PRO A 42 -5.43 15.58 -7.57
C PRO A 42 -4.02 16.16 -7.44
N LYS A 43 -3.15 15.53 -6.64
CA LYS A 43 -1.76 15.99 -6.48
C LYS A 43 -0.88 15.72 -7.69
N SER A 44 -1.14 14.64 -8.43
CA SER A 44 -0.26 14.20 -9.53
C SER A 44 -1.00 13.21 -10.44
N SER A 45 -1.99 13.72 -11.17
CA SER A 45 -2.74 12.91 -12.12
C SER A 45 -1.85 12.43 -13.27
N SER A 46 -2.06 11.18 -13.70
CA SER A 46 -1.57 10.72 -14.99
C SER A 46 -2.11 11.60 -16.10
N GLN A 47 -1.41 11.63 -17.22
CA GLN A 47 -1.80 12.35 -18.42
C GLN A 47 -2.05 11.38 -19.57
N ILE A 48 -2.86 11.82 -20.53
CA ILE A 48 -3.07 11.17 -21.82
C ILE A 48 -2.78 12.19 -22.93
N LEU A 49 -2.48 11.71 -24.14
CA LEU A 49 -2.37 12.59 -25.30
C LEU A 49 -3.75 12.80 -25.90
N ALA A 50 -4.17 14.05 -26.01
CA ALA A 50 -5.39 14.42 -26.73
C ALA A 50 -5.21 14.25 -28.24
N ALA A 51 -6.31 14.39 -29.01
CA ALA A 51 -6.28 14.27 -30.47
C ALA A 51 -5.34 15.27 -31.16
N ASP A 52 -5.09 16.42 -30.52
CA ASP A 52 -4.13 17.45 -30.99
C ASP A 52 -2.67 17.14 -30.62
N GLY A 53 -2.42 15.97 -29.99
CA GLY A 53 -1.10 15.54 -29.54
C GLY A 53 -0.62 16.20 -28.23
N GLN A 54 -1.45 17.04 -27.61
CA GLN A 54 -1.09 17.70 -26.36
C GLN A 54 -1.45 16.86 -25.14
N PRO A 55 -0.62 16.87 -24.08
CA PRO A 55 -0.96 16.18 -22.83
C PRO A 55 -2.19 16.82 -22.17
N ARG A 56 -3.07 15.96 -21.66
CA ARG A 56 -4.22 16.36 -20.84
C ARG A 56 -4.21 15.54 -19.56
N SER A 57 -4.55 16.18 -18.45
CA SER A 57 -4.74 15.50 -17.17
C SER A 57 -5.87 14.46 -17.30
N LEU A 58 -5.60 13.22 -16.88
CA LEU A 58 -6.63 12.18 -16.85
C LEU A 58 -7.81 12.61 -15.97
N ARG A 59 -7.53 13.29 -14.84
CA ARG A 59 -8.57 13.81 -13.96
C ARG A 59 -9.50 14.79 -14.68
N GLU A 60 -8.96 15.72 -15.43
CA GLU A 60 -9.76 16.69 -16.21
C GLU A 60 -10.58 16.00 -17.31
N VAL A 61 -9.99 15.01 -17.97
CA VAL A 61 -10.69 14.22 -19.00
C VAL A 61 -11.85 13.45 -18.39
N ILE A 62 -11.67 12.82 -17.23
CA ILE A 62 -12.73 12.13 -16.50
C ILE A 62 -13.84 13.10 -16.08
N ASP A 63 -13.46 14.25 -15.53
CA ASP A 63 -14.41 15.25 -15.04
C ASP A 63 -15.30 15.81 -16.16
N ALA A 64 -14.81 15.81 -17.41
CA ALA A 64 -15.58 16.26 -18.58
C ALA A 64 -16.72 15.31 -18.97
N ASP A 65 -16.57 13.99 -18.70
CA ASP A 65 -17.61 12.99 -19.01
C ASP A 65 -17.48 11.77 -18.08
N LYS A 66 -17.87 11.95 -16.84
CA LYS A 66 -17.75 10.90 -15.81
C LYS A 66 -18.52 9.63 -16.15
N ALA A 67 -19.72 9.76 -16.72
CA ALA A 67 -20.56 8.61 -17.03
C ALA A 67 -19.94 7.71 -18.09
N ALA A 68 -19.42 8.29 -19.17
CA ALA A 68 -18.79 7.53 -20.26
C ALA A 68 -17.46 6.92 -19.83
N LEU A 69 -16.66 7.64 -19.02
CA LEU A 69 -15.33 7.19 -18.65
C LEU A 69 -15.32 6.25 -17.46
N LEU A 70 -16.09 6.55 -16.42
CA LEU A 70 -16.11 5.75 -15.19
C LEU A 70 -17.17 4.63 -15.20
N GLY A 71 -18.19 4.76 -16.02
CA GLY A 71 -19.41 3.96 -15.96
C GLY A 71 -20.44 4.59 -15.00
N ASP A 72 -21.71 4.35 -15.24
CA ASP A 72 -22.82 5.00 -14.51
C ASP A 72 -22.76 4.74 -13.00
N LYS A 73 -22.51 3.49 -12.61
CA LYS A 73 -22.48 3.10 -11.20
C LYS A 73 -21.31 3.73 -10.45
N VAL A 74 -20.11 3.71 -11.04
CA VAL A 74 -18.91 4.29 -10.41
C VAL A 74 -19.04 5.81 -10.35
N ALA A 75 -19.52 6.45 -11.42
CA ALA A 75 -19.76 7.89 -11.44
C ALA A 75 -20.76 8.31 -10.35
N ALA A 76 -21.86 7.57 -10.18
CA ALA A 76 -22.87 7.85 -9.17
C ALA A 76 -22.35 7.60 -7.74
N ARG A 77 -21.58 6.52 -7.55
CA ARG A 77 -21.09 6.10 -6.22
C ARG A 77 -19.92 6.94 -5.72
N PHE A 78 -18.96 7.20 -6.59
CA PHE A 78 -17.69 7.84 -6.20
C PHE A 78 -17.47 9.23 -6.79
N GLY A 79 -18.07 9.53 -7.94
CA GLY A 79 -17.91 10.82 -8.61
C GLY A 79 -16.51 11.09 -9.16
N GLU A 80 -15.60 10.14 -9.05
CA GLU A 80 -14.21 10.19 -9.52
C GLU A 80 -13.70 8.78 -9.76
N LEU A 81 -12.51 8.64 -10.36
CA LEU A 81 -11.78 7.37 -10.37
C LEU A 81 -11.41 7.03 -8.94
N PRO A 82 -11.96 5.95 -8.35
CA PRO A 82 -11.90 5.78 -6.90
C PRO A 82 -10.61 5.16 -6.37
N PHE A 83 -9.63 4.89 -7.22
CA PHE A 83 -8.38 4.24 -6.84
C PHE A 83 -7.15 4.94 -7.43
N LEU A 84 -6.01 4.70 -6.79
CA LEU A 84 -4.68 5.01 -7.27
C LEU A 84 -3.88 3.73 -7.39
N PHE A 85 -3.28 3.52 -8.55
CA PHE A 85 -2.44 2.37 -8.85
C PHE A 85 -0.99 2.81 -8.91
N LYS A 86 -0.07 2.01 -8.35
CA LYS A 86 1.34 2.40 -8.23
C LYS A 86 2.27 1.23 -8.52
N VAL A 87 3.47 1.57 -9.01
CA VAL A 87 4.66 0.73 -8.78
C VAL A 87 5.41 1.36 -7.61
N LEU A 88 5.60 0.60 -6.54
CA LEU A 88 6.25 1.05 -5.32
C LEU A 88 7.62 0.37 -5.18
N CYS A 89 8.67 1.17 -4.97
CA CYS A 89 10.06 0.70 -4.92
C CYS A 89 10.71 1.11 -3.59
N ALA A 90 10.57 0.27 -2.58
CA ALA A 90 11.13 0.52 -1.25
C ALA A 90 12.58 0.05 -1.19
N ALA A 91 13.53 1.01 -1.07
CA ALA A 91 14.94 0.73 -0.75
C ALA A 91 15.20 0.81 0.75
N GLN A 92 14.35 1.51 1.48
CA GLN A 92 14.41 1.71 2.93
C GLN A 92 13.04 1.42 3.53
N PRO A 93 12.98 1.05 4.83
CA PRO A 93 11.71 0.86 5.51
C PRO A 93 10.85 2.13 5.52
N LEU A 94 9.58 1.98 5.16
CA LEU A 94 8.58 3.02 5.34
C LEU A 94 8.08 3.00 6.79
N SER A 95 7.42 4.10 7.20
CA SER A 95 6.84 4.18 8.53
C SER A 95 5.77 3.11 8.76
N ILE A 96 5.60 2.72 10.03
CA ILE A 96 4.48 1.89 10.46
C ILE A 96 3.23 2.78 10.47
N GLN A 97 2.16 2.29 9.86
CA GLN A 97 0.94 3.05 9.61
C GLN A 97 -0.29 2.25 10.04
N VAL A 98 -1.31 3.00 10.43
CA VAL A 98 -2.67 2.50 10.60
C VAL A 98 -3.60 3.44 9.84
N HIS A 99 -4.53 2.88 9.07
CA HIS A 99 -5.54 3.67 8.38
C HIS A 99 -6.89 3.54 9.11
N PRO A 100 -7.53 4.68 9.43
CA PRO A 100 -8.84 4.65 10.07
C PRO A 100 -9.90 4.05 9.13
N ASN A 101 -10.95 3.46 9.70
CA ASN A 101 -12.08 3.00 8.91
C ASN A 101 -12.87 4.19 8.31
N LYS A 102 -13.84 3.91 7.44
CA LYS A 102 -14.60 4.95 6.72
C LYS A 102 -15.31 5.92 7.69
N GLN A 103 -16.02 5.40 8.68
CA GLN A 103 -16.74 6.22 9.65
C GLN A 103 -15.78 7.09 10.47
N ALA A 104 -14.70 6.51 10.99
CA ALA A 104 -13.70 7.24 11.76
C ALA A 104 -13.03 8.34 10.92
N SER A 105 -12.82 8.10 9.62
CA SER A 105 -12.26 9.08 8.69
C SER A 105 -13.20 10.26 8.49
N GLU A 106 -14.50 10.01 8.31
CA GLU A 106 -15.52 11.04 8.15
C GLU A 106 -15.66 11.89 9.44
N GLU A 107 -15.77 11.25 10.58
CA GLU A 107 -15.89 11.90 11.88
C GLU A 107 -14.61 12.68 12.24
N GLY A 108 -13.45 12.10 12.04
CA GLY A 108 -12.15 12.72 12.32
C GLY A 108 -11.89 13.93 11.44
N PHE A 109 -12.19 13.83 10.15
CA PHE A 109 -12.07 14.93 9.20
C PHE A 109 -12.97 16.11 9.60
N ALA A 110 -14.23 15.84 9.92
CA ALA A 110 -15.18 16.87 10.37
C ALA A 110 -14.74 17.50 11.69
N ARG A 111 -14.27 16.71 12.65
CA ARG A 111 -13.79 17.19 13.95
C ARG A 111 -12.58 18.11 13.81
N GLU A 112 -11.59 17.71 13.02
CA GLU A 112 -10.38 18.52 12.83
C GLU A 112 -10.66 19.78 12.00
N ASN A 113 -11.59 19.75 11.06
CA ASN A 113 -12.07 20.94 10.36
C ASN A 113 -12.77 21.92 11.34
N ALA A 114 -13.64 21.42 12.19
CA ALA A 114 -14.33 22.24 13.20
C ALA A 114 -13.35 22.86 14.21
N ALA A 115 -12.28 22.17 14.54
CA ALA A 115 -11.19 22.67 15.40
C ALA A 115 -10.27 23.67 14.70
N GLY A 116 -10.42 23.88 13.38
CA GLY A 116 -9.62 24.83 12.62
C GLY A 116 -8.19 24.38 12.35
N ILE A 117 -7.89 23.09 12.44
CA ILE A 117 -6.55 22.56 12.16
C ILE A 117 -6.31 22.58 10.65
N PRO A 118 -5.30 23.31 10.15
CA PRO A 118 -5.01 23.35 8.72
C PRO A 118 -4.66 21.96 8.17
N LEU A 119 -5.06 21.65 6.91
CA LEU A 119 -4.74 20.38 6.27
C LEU A 119 -3.24 20.11 6.17
N SER A 120 -2.43 21.17 6.09
CA SER A 120 -0.96 21.09 6.01
C SER A 120 -0.25 21.01 7.35
N ALA A 121 -0.99 21.16 8.47
CA ALA A 121 -0.39 21.14 9.81
C ALA A 121 0.20 19.76 10.13
N ALA A 122 1.32 19.75 10.85
CA ALA A 122 2.01 18.50 11.22
C ALA A 122 1.14 17.60 12.11
N GLU A 123 0.29 18.21 12.94
CA GLU A 123 -0.64 17.53 13.84
C GLU A 123 -1.96 17.13 13.19
N ARG A 124 -2.17 17.45 11.91
CA ARG A 124 -3.39 17.05 11.19
C ARG A 124 -3.35 15.56 10.86
N ASN A 125 -4.27 14.78 11.45
CA ASN A 125 -4.38 13.32 11.20
C ASN A 125 -5.21 13.00 9.95
N TYR A 126 -6.35 13.70 9.79
CA TYR A 126 -7.32 13.40 8.73
C TYR A 126 -7.24 14.43 7.61
N LYS A 127 -6.67 14.02 6.48
CA LYS A 127 -6.49 14.88 5.29
C LYS A 127 -7.72 14.92 4.41
N ASP A 128 -8.56 13.89 4.50
CA ASP A 128 -9.78 13.69 3.73
C ASP A 128 -10.77 12.82 4.54
N PRO A 129 -12.05 12.72 4.12
CA PRO A 129 -13.04 11.91 4.83
C PRO A 129 -13.08 10.45 4.40
N ASN A 130 -12.06 9.96 3.69
CA ASN A 130 -12.08 8.63 3.09
C ASN A 130 -11.25 7.61 3.87
N HIS A 131 -11.58 6.35 3.69
CA HIS A 131 -10.75 5.24 4.13
C HIS A 131 -9.64 4.96 3.10
N LYS A 132 -8.63 4.18 3.52
CA LYS A 132 -7.48 3.85 2.67
C LYS A 132 -7.20 2.35 2.65
N PRO A 133 -8.13 1.52 2.15
CA PRO A 133 -7.82 0.13 1.88
C PRO A 133 -6.75 0.03 0.79
N GLU A 134 -5.87 -0.97 0.92
CA GLU A 134 -4.73 -1.16 0.03
C GLU A 134 -4.56 -2.65 -0.31
N LEU A 135 -4.11 -2.95 -1.52
CA LEU A 135 -3.60 -4.25 -1.93
C LEU A 135 -2.17 -4.08 -2.41
N VAL A 136 -1.27 -4.93 -1.95
CA VAL A 136 0.10 -5.00 -2.46
C VAL A 136 0.31 -6.33 -3.18
N PHE A 137 0.93 -6.27 -4.36
CA PHE A 137 1.29 -7.42 -5.19
C PHE A 137 2.79 -7.39 -5.48
N ALA A 138 3.52 -8.40 -5.02
CA ALA A 138 4.97 -8.41 -5.12
C ALA A 138 5.45 -8.64 -6.56
N LEU A 139 6.36 -7.77 -7.03
CA LEU A 139 7.08 -7.93 -8.29
C LEU A 139 8.45 -8.56 -8.08
N THR A 140 9.07 -8.27 -6.94
CA THR A 140 10.31 -8.88 -6.45
C THR A 140 10.03 -9.47 -5.08
N PRO A 141 10.96 -10.23 -4.46
CA PRO A 141 10.82 -10.53 -3.04
C PRO A 141 10.52 -9.25 -2.26
N PHE A 142 9.48 -9.26 -1.45
CA PHE A 142 8.95 -8.07 -0.79
C PHE A 142 8.78 -8.33 0.69
N LEU A 143 9.46 -7.53 1.51
CA LEU A 143 9.44 -7.62 2.96
C LEU A 143 8.48 -6.57 3.54
N ALA A 144 7.58 -7.01 4.42
CA ALA A 144 6.59 -6.15 5.06
C ALA A 144 6.28 -6.62 6.48
N MET A 145 5.57 -5.79 7.22
CA MET A 145 4.88 -6.20 8.45
C MET A 145 3.38 -5.97 8.25
N ASN A 146 2.55 -6.89 8.75
CA ASN A 146 1.09 -6.74 8.67
C ASN A 146 0.40 -7.48 9.80
N ALA A 147 -0.43 -6.76 10.56
CA ALA A 147 -1.27 -7.26 11.63
C ALA A 147 -0.49 -7.82 12.83
N PHE A 148 -1.15 -7.88 13.98
CA PHE A 148 -0.56 -8.49 15.17
C PHE A 148 -0.40 -9.99 15.01
N ARG A 149 0.72 -10.50 15.49
CA ARG A 149 0.96 -11.94 15.63
C ARG A 149 -0.05 -12.56 16.58
N GLU A 150 -0.20 -13.87 16.54
CA GLU A 150 -0.89 -14.60 17.61
C GLU A 150 -0.24 -14.28 18.94
N PHE A 151 -1.03 -14.09 19.99
CA PHE A 151 -0.53 -13.62 21.28
C PHE A 151 0.48 -14.58 21.90
N SER A 152 0.33 -15.89 21.68
CA SER A 152 1.31 -16.88 22.09
C SER A 152 2.69 -16.68 21.43
N GLU A 153 2.73 -16.29 20.17
CA GLU A 153 3.96 -15.92 19.49
C GLU A 153 4.59 -14.66 20.09
N ILE A 154 3.79 -13.63 20.35
CA ILE A 154 4.24 -12.38 20.95
C ILE A 154 4.86 -12.66 22.32
N VAL A 155 4.22 -13.51 23.13
CA VAL A 155 4.74 -13.93 24.43
C VAL A 155 6.13 -14.55 24.28
N THR A 156 6.30 -15.50 23.37
CA THR A 156 7.59 -16.15 23.13
C THR A 156 8.68 -15.16 22.70
N LEU A 157 8.34 -14.27 21.77
CA LEU A 157 9.29 -13.30 21.22
C LEU A 157 9.68 -12.19 22.21
N LEU A 158 8.79 -11.83 23.12
CA LEU A 158 9.03 -10.79 24.11
C LEU A 158 9.83 -11.29 25.32
N GLN A 159 9.90 -12.60 25.57
CA GLN A 159 10.64 -13.16 26.71
C GLN A 159 12.08 -12.61 26.81
N PRO A 160 12.90 -12.64 25.74
CA PRO A 160 14.27 -12.16 25.82
C PRO A 160 14.41 -10.67 26.13
N VAL A 161 13.40 -9.87 25.81
CA VAL A 161 13.41 -8.40 25.97
C VAL A 161 12.53 -7.92 27.13
N ALA A 162 12.12 -8.82 28.02
CA ALA A 162 11.21 -8.51 29.12
C ALA A 162 11.70 -7.35 30.01
N ALA A 163 13.01 -7.20 30.18
CA ALA A 163 13.61 -6.13 30.98
C ALA A 163 13.55 -4.75 30.32
N ALA A 164 13.17 -4.65 29.04
CA ALA A 164 13.16 -3.39 28.32
C ALA A 164 12.11 -2.39 28.84
N HIS A 165 10.93 -2.88 29.24
CA HIS A 165 9.85 -2.03 29.74
C HIS A 165 8.89 -2.83 30.63
N PRO A 166 8.36 -2.24 31.74
CA PRO A 166 7.39 -2.93 32.60
C PRO A 166 6.13 -3.42 31.89
N ALA A 167 5.66 -2.71 30.86
CA ALA A 167 4.49 -3.11 30.09
C ALA A 167 4.68 -4.44 29.36
N ILE A 168 5.91 -4.81 29.01
CA ILE A 168 6.22 -6.13 28.44
C ILE A 168 5.93 -7.21 29.48
N GLY A 169 6.45 -7.06 30.69
CA GLY A 169 6.17 -7.99 31.79
C GLY A 169 4.69 -8.14 32.10
N ALA A 170 3.94 -7.05 32.07
CA ALA A 170 2.50 -7.06 32.29
C ALA A 170 1.77 -7.87 31.21
N PHE A 171 2.13 -7.69 29.93
CA PHE A 171 1.59 -8.48 28.82
C PHE A 171 1.97 -9.97 28.95
N LEU A 172 3.20 -10.28 29.34
CA LEU A 172 3.64 -11.67 29.52
C LEU A 172 2.83 -12.38 30.62
N GLN A 173 2.43 -11.66 31.66
CA GLN A 173 1.60 -12.21 32.74
C GLN A 173 0.14 -12.38 32.31
N GLN A 174 -0.38 -11.48 31.49
CA GLN A 174 -1.76 -11.49 31.01
C GLN A 174 -1.82 -11.10 29.54
N PRO A 175 -1.59 -12.05 28.62
CA PRO A 175 -1.53 -11.78 27.18
C PRO A 175 -2.92 -11.66 26.57
N ASP A 176 -3.50 -10.47 26.69
CA ASP A 176 -4.81 -10.14 26.15
C ASP A 176 -4.78 -8.81 25.36
N ALA A 177 -5.89 -8.47 24.72
CA ALA A 177 -6.02 -7.26 23.92
C ALA A 177 -5.75 -5.98 24.73
N THR A 178 -6.22 -5.92 25.96
CA THR A 178 -6.02 -4.76 26.85
C THR A 178 -4.55 -4.52 27.13
N HIS A 179 -3.81 -5.57 27.52
CA HIS A 179 -2.39 -5.47 27.81
C HIS A 179 -1.54 -5.26 26.56
N LEU A 180 -1.97 -5.78 25.40
CA LEU A 180 -1.33 -5.46 24.13
C LEU A 180 -1.48 -3.99 23.78
N SER A 181 -2.67 -3.43 23.96
CA SER A 181 -2.95 -2.00 23.75
C SER A 181 -2.06 -1.14 24.66
N GLN A 182 -1.97 -1.48 25.93
CA GLN A 182 -1.10 -0.78 26.89
C GLN A 182 0.37 -0.88 26.54
N LEU A 183 0.83 -2.05 26.11
CA LEU A 183 2.20 -2.27 25.64
C LEU A 183 2.50 -1.42 24.40
N PHE A 184 1.63 -1.46 23.41
CA PHE A 184 1.77 -0.71 22.17
C PHE A 184 1.89 0.80 22.44
N ALA A 185 0.99 1.35 23.25
CA ALA A 185 1.02 2.76 23.64
C ALA A 185 2.28 3.09 24.46
N SER A 186 2.67 2.22 25.39
CA SER A 186 3.85 2.43 26.25
C SER A 186 5.15 2.48 25.45
N LEU A 187 5.32 1.60 24.47
CA LEU A 187 6.49 1.61 23.60
C LEU A 187 6.58 2.90 22.79
N LEU A 188 5.47 3.38 22.27
CA LEU A 188 5.42 4.63 21.50
C LEU A 188 5.62 5.88 22.39
N ASN A 189 5.25 5.82 23.64
CA ASN A 189 5.41 6.92 24.60
C ASN A 189 6.82 7.03 25.19
N MET A 190 7.67 6.03 25.01
CA MET A 190 9.04 6.07 25.55
C MET A 190 9.84 7.24 24.96
N GLN A 191 10.55 7.95 25.84
CA GLN A 191 11.41 9.08 25.47
C GLN A 191 12.68 9.07 26.31
N GLY A 192 13.69 9.80 25.83
CA GLY A 192 14.92 10.07 26.60
C GLY A 192 15.62 8.80 27.09
N ALA A 193 16.02 8.80 28.36
CA ALA A 193 16.76 7.70 28.98
C ALA A 193 15.98 6.39 29.03
N GLU A 194 14.67 6.45 29.23
CA GLU A 194 13.80 5.25 29.21
C GLU A 194 13.87 4.55 27.86
N LYS A 195 13.71 5.30 26.78
CA LYS A 195 13.80 4.76 25.42
C LYS A 195 15.21 4.23 25.12
N ALA A 196 16.24 4.98 25.47
CA ALA A 196 17.62 4.56 25.25
C ALA A 196 17.94 3.26 25.96
N GLN A 197 17.49 3.08 27.20
CA GLN A 197 17.68 1.87 27.97
C GLN A 197 16.92 0.69 27.39
N ALA A 198 15.68 0.88 26.97
CA ALA A 198 14.88 -0.15 26.33
C ALA A 198 15.52 -0.63 25.03
N LEU A 199 16.00 0.28 24.19
CA LEU A 199 16.71 -0.05 22.97
C LEU A 199 18.05 -0.73 23.23
N GLN A 200 18.74 -0.40 24.32
CA GLN A 200 19.96 -1.10 24.71
C GLN A 200 19.70 -2.56 25.06
N VAL A 201 18.62 -2.85 25.80
CA VAL A 201 18.18 -4.24 26.07
C VAL A 201 17.93 -4.98 24.76
N LEU A 202 17.24 -4.35 23.80
CA LEU A 202 16.97 -4.95 22.49
C LEU A 202 18.28 -5.23 21.74
N ARG A 203 19.21 -4.28 21.70
CA ARG A 203 20.51 -4.47 21.01
C ARG A 203 21.30 -5.65 21.57
N GLU A 204 21.33 -5.82 22.88
CA GLU A 204 22.00 -6.95 23.52
C GLU A 204 21.39 -8.29 23.12
N VAL A 205 20.05 -8.32 22.94
CA VAL A 205 19.35 -9.50 22.46
C VAL A 205 19.66 -9.77 20.98
N LEU A 206 19.72 -8.72 20.15
CA LEU A 206 20.07 -8.84 18.73
C LEU A 206 21.47 -9.42 18.52
N ASP A 207 22.41 -9.20 19.45
CA ASP A 207 23.77 -9.73 19.35
C ASP A 207 23.84 -11.26 19.50
N ARG A 208 22.82 -11.89 20.06
CA ARG A 208 22.79 -13.34 20.32
C ARG A 208 21.69 -14.11 19.62
N GLU A 209 20.61 -13.44 19.20
CA GLU A 209 19.48 -14.10 18.52
C GLU A 209 19.71 -14.19 17.01
N GLN A 210 19.24 -15.28 16.41
CA GLN A 210 19.34 -15.55 14.98
C GLN A 210 17.96 -15.72 14.37
N GLY A 211 17.88 -15.54 13.03
CA GLY A 211 16.65 -15.75 12.27
C GLY A 211 15.64 -14.61 12.45
N GLU A 212 14.42 -14.87 12.02
CA GLU A 212 13.33 -13.89 12.15
C GLU A 212 12.65 -13.98 13.53
N PRO A 213 12.14 -12.84 14.05
CA PRO A 213 12.12 -11.50 13.42
C PRO A 213 13.37 -10.64 13.70
N TRP A 214 14.36 -11.18 14.35
CA TRP A 214 15.59 -10.48 14.78
C TRP A 214 16.35 -9.92 13.59
N GLN A 215 16.42 -10.68 12.52
CA GLN A 215 17.06 -10.25 11.27
C GLN A 215 16.36 -9.02 10.66
N THR A 216 15.05 -8.99 10.69
CA THR A 216 14.25 -7.83 10.24
C THR A 216 14.48 -6.62 11.12
N ILE A 217 14.56 -6.80 12.45
CA ILE A 217 14.89 -5.70 13.37
C ILE A 217 16.26 -5.12 13.05
N ARG A 218 17.27 -5.97 12.81
CA ARG A 218 18.61 -5.50 12.40
C ARG A 218 18.59 -4.69 11.12
N LEU A 219 17.81 -5.11 10.12
CA LEU A 219 17.63 -4.36 8.88
C LEU A 219 17.01 -2.97 9.14
N ILE A 220 15.95 -2.92 9.93
CA ILE A 220 15.29 -1.65 10.25
C ILE A 220 16.23 -0.74 11.05
N ALA A 221 17.02 -1.29 11.97
CA ALA A 221 17.95 -0.54 12.80
C ALA A 221 19.04 0.20 12.01
N GLU A 222 19.36 -0.25 10.82
CA GLU A 222 20.29 0.46 9.92
C GLU A 222 19.77 1.86 9.55
N PHE A 223 18.45 2.04 9.50
CA PHE A 223 17.78 3.28 9.09
C PHE A 223 17.16 4.03 10.25
N TYR A 224 16.70 3.33 11.28
CA TYR A 224 16.01 3.89 12.45
C TYR A 224 16.60 3.32 13.76
N PRO A 225 17.88 3.61 14.06
CA PRO A 225 18.56 2.98 15.18
C PRO A 225 18.01 3.37 16.56
N ASP A 226 17.34 4.52 16.65
CA ASP A 226 16.85 5.08 17.91
C ASP A 226 15.32 5.15 17.99
N ASP A 227 14.62 4.42 17.13
CA ASP A 227 13.15 4.43 17.06
C ASP A 227 12.56 3.26 17.84
N SER A 228 11.56 3.54 18.68
CA SER A 228 10.85 2.49 19.44
C SER A 228 10.11 1.50 18.56
N GLY A 229 9.86 1.86 17.29
CA GLY A 229 9.33 0.96 16.27
C GLY A 229 10.19 -0.28 16.02
N LEU A 230 11.43 -0.30 16.49
CA LEU A 230 12.30 -1.50 16.45
C LEU A 230 11.73 -2.69 17.23
N PHE A 231 10.84 -2.46 18.18
CA PHE A 231 10.12 -3.53 18.87
C PHE A 231 8.97 -4.12 18.04
N SER A 232 8.52 -3.41 17.00
CA SER A 232 7.31 -3.78 16.25
C SER A 232 7.38 -5.14 15.56
N PRO A 233 8.52 -5.61 15.03
CA PRO A 233 8.57 -6.97 14.46
C PRO A 233 8.32 -8.10 15.47
N LEU A 234 8.41 -7.80 16.77
CA LEU A 234 8.06 -8.75 17.83
C LEU A 234 6.56 -8.85 18.06
N LEU A 235 5.81 -7.80 17.70
CA LEU A 235 4.36 -7.69 17.85
C LEU A 235 3.60 -7.98 16.56
N LEU A 236 4.14 -7.57 15.42
CA LEU A 236 3.52 -7.69 14.10
C LEU A 236 4.10 -8.86 13.31
N ASN A 237 3.26 -9.49 12.50
CA ASN A 237 3.73 -10.50 11.58
C ASN A 237 4.75 -9.89 10.62
N VAL A 238 5.91 -10.50 10.49
CA VAL A 238 6.87 -10.22 9.42
C VAL A 238 6.52 -11.10 8.23
N VAL A 239 6.27 -10.48 7.09
CA VAL A 239 5.78 -11.15 5.88
C VAL A 239 6.80 -10.98 4.77
N LYS A 240 7.22 -12.11 4.19
CA LYS A 240 8.06 -12.15 2.99
C LYS A 240 7.21 -12.64 1.82
N LEU A 241 6.80 -11.69 0.97
CA LEU A 241 6.06 -12.03 -0.24
C LEU A 241 7.02 -12.48 -1.33
N ASN A 242 6.71 -13.62 -1.95
CA ASN A 242 7.38 -14.02 -3.19
C ASN A 242 6.77 -13.25 -4.37
N PRO A 243 7.53 -13.04 -5.48
CA PRO A 243 6.94 -12.46 -6.69
C PRO A 243 5.65 -13.19 -7.10
N GLY A 244 4.59 -12.42 -7.34
CA GLY A 244 3.27 -12.96 -7.69
C GLY A 244 2.33 -13.20 -6.51
N GLU A 245 2.79 -13.07 -5.28
CA GLU A 245 1.94 -13.10 -4.10
C GLU A 245 1.37 -11.73 -3.77
N ALA A 246 0.16 -11.69 -3.23
CA ALA A 246 -0.54 -10.46 -2.86
C ALA A 246 -1.06 -10.50 -1.43
N MET A 247 -1.23 -9.32 -0.85
CA MET A 247 -1.68 -9.14 0.51
C MET A 247 -2.57 -7.91 0.61
N PHE A 248 -3.74 -8.06 1.23
CA PHE A 248 -4.63 -6.94 1.51
C PHE A 248 -4.31 -6.33 2.88
N LEU A 249 -4.34 -5.01 2.94
CA LEU A 249 -4.08 -4.23 4.16
C LEU A 249 -5.39 -3.63 4.65
N PHE A 250 -5.88 -4.19 5.75
CA PHE A 250 -7.16 -3.79 6.34
C PHE A 250 -7.03 -2.48 7.14
N ALA A 251 -8.12 -1.73 7.19
CA ALA A 251 -8.25 -0.62 8.14
C ALA A 251 -8.00 -1.11 9.58
N GLU A 252 -7.62 -0.20 10.46
CA GLU A 252 -7.41 -0.45 11.88
C GLU A 252 -6.30 -1.46 12.21
N THR A 253 -5.46 -1.77 11.22
CA THR A 253 -4.42 -2.81 11.31
C THR A 253 -3.04 -2.20 11.06
N PRO A 254 -2.10 -2.30 12.03
CA PRO A 254 -0.73 -1.82 11.83
C PRO A 254 -0.02 -2.59 10.71
N HIS A 255 0.67 -1.85 9.86
CA HIS A 255 1.45 -2.43 8.76
C HIS A 255 2.59 -1.52 8.34
N ALA A 256 3.57 -2.08 7.67
CA ALA A 256 4.68 -1.32 7.06
C ALA A 256 5.28 -2.09 5.88
N TYR A 257 5.70 -1.36 4.85
CA TYR A 257 6.55 -1.91 3.79
C TYR A 257 8.01 -1.66 4.16
N LEU A 258 8.84 -2.68 4.05
CA LEU A 258 10.22 -2.59 4.51
C LEU A 258 11.25 -2.62 3.37
N GLN A 259 11.04 -3.46 2.35
CA GLN A 259 11.98 -3.58 1.24
C GLN A 259 11.37 -4.34 0.06
N GLY A 260 11.66 -3.90 -1.14
CA GLY A 260 11.29 -4.59 -2.37
C GLY A 260 10.46 -3.74 -3.31
N VAL A 261 10.05 -4.34 -4.43
CA VAL A 261 9.22 -3.71 -5.46
C VAL A 261 7.90 -4.43 -5.56
N ALA A 262 6.83 -3.66 -5.59
CA ALA A 262 5.48 -4.18 -5.65
C ALA A 262 4.55 -3.27 -6.46
N LEU A 263 3.48 -3.84 -6.99
CA LEU A 263 2.30 -3.08 -7.38
C LEU A 263 1.47 -2.80 -6.12
N GLU A 264 0.97 -1.58 -6.00
CA GLU A 264 0.04 -1.21 -4.94
C GLU A 264 -1.21 -0.58 -5.53
N VAL A 265 -2.36 -1.01 -5.06
CA VAL A 265 -3.65 -0.38 -5.37
C VAL A 265 -4.24 0.14 -4.07
N MET A 266 -4.72 1.36 -4.08
CA MET A 266 -5.33 1.96 -2.90
C MET A 266 -6.56 2.80 -3.29
N ALA A 267 -7.48 2.96 -2.34
CA ALA A 267 -8.50 3.99 -2.45
C ALA A 267 -7.86 5.39 -2.32
N ASN A 268 -8.53 6.40 -2.86
CA ASN A 268 -8.03 7.78 -2.80
C ASN A 268 -8.17 8.35 -1.39
N SER A 269 -7.13 8.17 -0.58
CA SER A 269 -7.01 8.78 0.74
C SER A 269 -5.54 9.00 1.09
N ASP A 270 -5.27 10.09 1.80
CA ASP A 270 -3.97 10.38 2.40
C ASP A 270 -3.98 10.23 3.93
N ASN A 271 -5.04 9.63 4.48
CA ASN A 271 -5.20 9.45 5.92
C ASN A 271 -4.24 8.39 6.46
N VAL A 272 -3.35 8.81 7.35
CA VAL A 272 -2.34 7.96 7.98
C VAL A 272 -2.22 8.32 9.45
N LEU A 273 -2.36 7.32 10.32
CA LEU A 273 -1.94 7.39 11.71
C LEU A 273 -0.61 6.65 11.83
N ARG A 274 0.44 7.35 12.22
CA ARG A 274 1.78 6.77 12.29
C ARG A 274 1.97 6.01 13.59
N ALA A 275 2.69 4.90 13.53
CA ALA A 275 2.90 4.00 14.65
C ALA A 275 4.38 3.61 14.84
N GLY A 276 5.29 4.45 14.40
CA GLY A 276 6.73 4.25 14.54
C GLY A 276 7.47 4.30 13.21
N LEU A 277 8.78 4.17 13.26
CA LEU A 277 9.71 4.28 12.14
C LEU A 277 9.54 5.59 11.37
N THR A 278 9.45 6.68 12.12
CA THR A 278 9.22 8.02 11.55
C THR A 278 9.67 9.11 12.52
N PRO A 279 10.27 10.21 12.01
CA PRO A 279 10.50 11.42 12.80
C PRO A 279 9.27 12.31 12.89
N LYS A 280 8.19 11.98 12.18
CA LYS A 280 6.97 12.79 12.11
C LYS A 280 6.11 12.61 13.36
N TYR A 281 5.18 13.54 13.54
CA TYR A 281 4.24 13.55 14.67
C TYR A 281 3.43 12.25 14.74
N ILE A 282 3.31 11.72 15.95
CA ILE A 282 2.49 10.55 16.28
C ILE A 282 1.45 10.99 17.30
N ASP A 283 0.18 10.86 16.95
CA ASP A 283 -0.94 11.06 17.85
C ASP A 283 -1.31 9.72 18.49
N ILE A 284 -0.69 9.42 19.63
CA ILE A 284 -0.84 8.11 20.27
C ILE A 284 -2.28 7.84 20.71
N PRO A 285 -3.01 8.76 21.36
CA PRO A 285 -4.41 8.52 21.70
C PRO A 285 -5.29 8.22 20.49
N GLU A 286 -5.17 8.99 19.41
CA GLU A 286 -5.94 8.79 18.19
C GLU A 286 -5.54 7.47 17.50
N LEU A 287 -4.26 7.16 17.47
CA LEU A 287 -3.75 5.90 16.94
C LEU A 287 -4.36 4.70 17.68
N VAL A 288 -4.29 4.68 19.00
CA VAL A 288 -4.81 3.58 19.83
C VAL A 288 -6.32 3.42 19.64
N ALA A 289 -7.05 4.53 19.53
CA ALA A 289 -8.49 4.51 19.30
C ALA A 289 -8.87 3.88 17.94
N ASN A 290 -7.96 3.87 16.97
CA ASN A 290 -8.18 3.36 15.62
C ASN A 290 -7.47 2.04 15.34
N VAL A 291 -6.97 1.34 16.34
CA VAL A 291 -6.32 0.05 16.21
C VAL A 291 -7.20 -1.05 16.78
N LYS A 292 -7.38 -2.12 16.02
CA LYS A 292 -7.92 -3.39 16.53
C LYS A 292 -6.78 -4.23 17.07
N PHE A 293 -6.78 -4.44 18.39
CA PHE A 293 -5.78 -5.28 19.07
C PHE A 293 -6.17 -6.75 19.01
N GLU A 294 -6.24 -7.27 17.79
CA GLU A 294 -6.64 -8.63 17.46
C GLU A 294 -5.51 -9.32 16.70
N ALA A 295 -5.25 -10.58 17.06
CA ALA A 295 -4.28 -11.39 16.34
C ALA A 295 -4.79 -11.79 14.97
N LYS A 296 -3.91 -11.82 13.99
CA LYS A 296 -4.16 -12.42 12.68
C LYS A 296 -3.09 -13.47 12.39
N PRO A 297 -3.47 -14.75 12.23
CA PRO A 297 -2.50 -15.80 11.91
C PRO A 297 -1.77 -15.52 10.60
N ALA A 298 -0.47 -15.83 10.57
CA ALA A 298 0.36 -15.63 9.38
C ALA A 298 -0.19 -16.33 8.13
N ALA A 299 -0.82 -17.49 8.31
CA ALA A 299 -1.43 -18.27 7.22
C ALA A 299 -2.63 -17.57 6.55
N GLU A 300 -3.20 -16.54 7.18
CA GLU A 300 -4.36 -15.80 6.67
C GLU A 300 -4.00 -14.46 6.03
N LEU A 301 -2.71 -14.11 5.97
CA LEU A 301 -2.28 -12.79 5.51
C LEU A 301 -2.31 -12.63 3.99
N LEU A 302 -2.03 -13.71 3.24
CA LEU A 302 -1.99 -13.64 1.79
C LEU A 302 -3.39 -13.67 1.19
N THR A 303 -3.61 -12.85 0.17
CA THR A 303 -4.82 -12.89 -0.65
C THR A 303 -4.67 -13.98 -1.69
N GLN A 304 -5.47 -15.04 -1.58
CA GLN A 304 -5.42 -16.17 -2.51
C GLN A 304 -6.21 -15.84 -3.78
N PRO A 305 -5.57 -15.87 -4.96
CA PRO A 305 -6.26 -15.59 -6.22
C PRO A 305 -7.16 -16.76 -6.62
N GLN A 306 -8.19 -16.43 -7.41
CA GLN A 306 -9.06 -17.39 -8.07
C GLN A 306 -8.78 -17.36 -9.57
N ARG A 307 -8.49 -18.54 -10.16
CA ARG A 307 -8.21 -18.64 -11.59
C ARG A 307 -9.48 -18.86 -12.39
N HIS A 308 -9.64 -18.04 -13.41
CA HIS A 308 -10.69 -18.13 -14.41
C HIS A 308 -10.04 -18.05 -15.81
N GLY A 309 -9.69 -19.21 -16.39
CA GLY A 309 -8.96 -19.22 -17.65
C GLY A 309 -7.58 -18.56 -17.54
N ALA A 310 -7.35 -17.52 -18.32
CA ALA A 310 -6.11 -16.74 -18.30
C ALA A 310 -6.08 -15.70 -17.17
N GLU A 311 -7.22 -15.47 -16.50
CA GLU A 311 -7.35 -14.47 -15.44
C GLU A 311 -7.08 -15.07 -14.07
N LEU A 312 -6.28 -14.36 -13.27
CA LEU A 312 -6.18 -14.53 -11.82
C LEU A 312 -6.90 -13.35 -11.15
N ASP A 313 -8.04 -13.61 -10.54
CA ASP A 313 -8.82 -12.61 -9.80
C ASP A 313 -8.42 -12.66 -8.33
N PHE A 314 -8.02 -11.51 -7.79
CA PHE A 314 -7.67 -11.37 -6.37
C PHE A 314 -8.88 -10.83 -5.62
N PRO A 315 -9.54 -11.63 -4.75
CA PRO A 315 -10.70 -11.17 -3.98
C PRO A 315 -10.35 -10.00 -3.07
N ILE A 316 -11.13 -8.92 -3.16
CA ILE A 316 -10.91 -7.69 -2.41
C ILE A 316 -12.21 -7.31 -1.69
N PRO A 317 -12.17 -7.04 -0.36
CA PRO A 317 -13.38 -6.84 0.44
C PRO A 317 -13.91 -5.40 0.42
N VAL A 318 -13.54 -4.59 -0.58
CA VAL A 318 -14.00 -3.21 -0.75
C VAL A 318 -14.43 -2.97 -2.19
N GLU A 319 -15.30 -1.96 -2.39
CA GLU A 319 -15.80 -1.59 -3.72
C GLU A 319 -14.92 -0.57 -4.44
N ASP A 320 -13.96 0.03 -3.73
CA ASP A 320 -13.11 1.10 -4.23
C ASP A 320 -12.24 0.66 -5.40
N PHE A 321 -11.85 -0.62 -5.43
CA PHE A 321 -11.10 -1.20 -6.53
C PHE A 321 -11.25 -2.73 -6.58
N ALA A 322 -11.00 -3.29 -7.76
CA ALA A 322 -10.78 -4.71 -8.02
C ALA A 322 -9.42 -4.86 -8.72
N PHE A 323 -8.82 -6.02 -8.59
CA PHE A 323 -7.49 -6.30 -9.13
C PHE A 323 -7.44 -7.69 -9.73
N SER A 324 -6.91 -7.80 -10.95
CA SER A 324 -6.69 -9.07 -11.63
C SER A 324 -5.40 -9.07 -12.42
N LEU A 325 -4.85 -10.27 -12.59
CA LEU A 325 -3.74 -10.54 -13.52
C LEU A 325 -4.24 -11.38 -14.69
N HIS A 326 -3.68 -11.15 -15.87
CA HIS A 326 -3.99 -11.93 -17.06
C HIS A 326 -2.71 -12.46 -17.67
N ASP A 327 -2.65 -13.77 -17.87
CA ASP A 327 -1.61 -14.42 -18.66
C ASP A 327 -1.91 -14.18 -20.15
N LEU A 328 -0.92 -13.68 -20.88
CA LEU A 328 -1.09 -13.31 -22.29
C LEU A 328 -0.66 -14.44 -23.21
N SER A 329 -1.36 -14.57 -24.33
CA SER A 329 -1.01 -15.48 -25.42
C SER A 329 -1.33 -14.84 -26.77
N ALA A 330 -1.01 -15.53 -27.84
CA ALA A 330 -1.41 -15.10 -29.20
C ALA A 330 -2.93 -15.17 -29.39
N GLU A 331 -3.62 -15.99 -28.62
CA GLU A 331 -5.08 -16.05 -28.59
C GLU A 331 -5.63 -14.88 -27.76
N ALA A 332 -6.58 -14.14 -28.32
CA ALA A 332 -7.15 -12.97 -27.66
C ALA A 332 -8.01 -13.35 -26.45
N SER A 333 -7.82 -12.63 -25.36
CA SER A 333 -8.66 -12.68 -24.16
C SER A 333 -9.43 -11.38 -24.02
N ASP A 334 -10.63 -11.43 -23.46
CA ASP A 334 -11.42 -10.25 -23.18
C ASP A 334 -11.06 -9.66 -21.82
N LEU A 335 -10.89 -8.34 -21.80
CA LEU A 335 -10.90 -7.53 -20.58
C LEU A 335 -12.24 -6.81 -20.54
N ASP A 336 -13.15 -7.31 -19.73
CA ASP A 336 -14.53 -6.81 -19.65
C ASP A 336 -14.82 -6.30 -18.24
N GLN A 337 -15.27 -5.07 -18.16
CA GLN A 337 -15.70 -4.43 -16.92
C GLN A 337 -16.71 -3.31 -17.22
N ALA A 338 -17.63 -3.08 -16.28
CA ALA A 338 -18.61 -2.00 -16.38
C ALA A 338 -18.08 -0.67 -15.80
N SER A 339 -16.76 -0.50 -15.76
CA SER A 339 -16.06 0.65 -15.19
C SER A 339 -14.88 1.03 -16.05
N ALA A 340 -14.22 2.13 -15.70
CA ALA A 340 -12.87 2.39 -16.17
C ALA A 340 -11.90 1.30 -15.69
N ALA A 341 -10.82 1.09 -16.44
CA ALA A 341 -9.72 0.23 -16.03
C ALA A 341 -8.37 0.88 -16.33
N ILE A 342 -7.40 0.59 -15.49
CA ILE A 342 -5.98 0.80 -15.79
C ILE A 342 -5.37 -0.57 -16.03
N VAL A 343 -4.74 -0.73 -17.18
CA VAL A 343 -4.06 -1.96 -17.60
C VAL A 343 -2.57 -1.68 -17.62
N PHE A 344 -1.81 -2.47 -16.87
CA PHE A 344 -0.37 -2.31 -16.70
C PHE A 344 0.36 -3.55 -17.23
N CYS A 345 1.34 -3.35 -18.11
CA CYS A 345 2.18 -4.45 -18.59
C CYS A 345 3.23 -4.79 -17.54
N VAL A 346 3.06 -5.93 -16.88
CA VAL A 346 3.97 -6.40 -15.82
C VAL A 346 5.27 -6.90 -16.42
N ASP A 347 5.17 -7.73 -17.46
CA ASP A 347 6.29 -8.30 -18.19
C ASP A 347 5.85 -8.70 -19.60
N GLY A 348 6.81 -8.99 -20.49
CA GLY A 348 6.53 -9.35 -21.87
C GLY A 348 6.10 -8.18 -22.74
N GLU A 349 5.04 -8.36 -23.48
CA GLU A 349 4.43 -7.31 -24.32
C GLU A 349 2.94 -7.58 -24.45
N ALA A 350 2.14 -6.54 -24.28
CA ALA A 350 0.69 -6.61 -24.41
C ALA A 350 0.23 -5.75 -25.58
N VAL A 351 -0.74 -6.26 -26.34
CA VAL A 351 -1.44 -5.48 -27.37
C VAL A 351 -2.92 -5.48 -27.03
N LEU A 352 -3.46 -4.29 -26.80
CA LEU A 352 -4.88 -4.07 -26.58
C LEU A 352 -5.57 -3.77 -27.90
N HIS A 353 -6.72 -4.40 -28.13
CA HIS A 353 -7.50 -4.24 -29.36
C HIS A 353 -8.92 -3.80 -29.07
N LYS A 354 -9.40 -2.83 -29.85
CA LYS A 354 -10.82 -2.40 -29.89
C LYS A 354 -11.19 -2.00 -31.31
N GLY A 355 -11.94 -2.86 -31.99
CA GLY A 355 -12.24 -2.63 -33.41
C GLY A 355 -10.95 -2.61 -34.23
N GLU A 356 -10.73 -1.54 -34.96
CA GLU A 356 -9.51 -1.34 -35.76
C GLU A 356 -8.37 -0.70 -34.95
N GLN A 357 -8.65 -0.26 -33.73
CA GLN A 357 -7.62 0.33 -32.86
C GLN A 357 -6.79 -0.73 -32.16
N SER A 358 -5.49 -0.52 -32.10
CA SER A 358 -4.59 -1.31 -31.29
C SER A 358 -3.64 -0.41 -30.52
N LEU A 359 -3.23 -0.87 -29.33
CA LEU A 359 -2.30 -0.16 -28.48
C LEU A 359 -1.31 -1.18 -27.87
N THR A 360 -0.03 -1.00 -28.13
CA THR A 360 1.03 -1.86 -27.60
C THR A 360 1.58 -1.29 -26.31
N LEU A 361 1.65 -2.13 -25.29
CA LEU A 361 2.27 -1.83 -24.00
C LEU A 361 3.51 -2.69 -23.80
N LYS A 362 4.63 -2.04 -23.55
CA LYS A 362 5.87 -2.67 -23.10
C LYS A 362 5.89 -2.74 -21.57
N PRO A 363 6.79 -3.56 -20.96
CA PRO A 363 6.87 -3.65 -19.51
C PRO A 363 7.00 -2.26 -18.83
N GLY A 364 6.16 -2.01 -17.84
CA GLY A 364 6.11 -0.73 -17.13
C GLY A 364 5.20 0.32 -17.75
N GLU A 365 4.70 0.08 -18.96
CA GLU A 365 3.73 0.95 -19.60
C GLU A 365 2.30 0.57 -19.19
N SER A 366 1.42 1.56 -19.18
CA SER A 366 0.02 1.39 -18.80
C SER A 366 -0.93 2.13 -19.74
N ALA A 367 -2.17 1.68 -19.75
CA ALA A 367 -3.24 2.29 -20.54
C ALA A 367 -4.47 2.53 -19.67
N PHE A 368 -5.18 3.61 -19.98
CA PHE A 368 -6.52 3.87 -19.48
C PHE A 368 -7.55 3.37 -20.49
N VAL A 369 -8.48 2.55 -20.01
CA VAL A 369 -9.62 2.06 -20.80
C VAL A 369 -10.88 2.62 -20.17
N ALA A 370 -11.59 3.47 -20.91
CA ALA A 370 -12.86 4.03 -20.44
C ALA A 370 -13.93 2.93 -20.34
N ALA A 371 -14.90 3.10 -19.45
CA ALA A 371 -16.03 2.18 -19.32
C ALA A 371 -16.77 1.99 -20.65
N SER A 372 -16.93 3.06 -21.43
CA SER A 372 -17.57 3.04 -22.75
C SER A 372 -16.78 2.27 -23.81
N GLU A 373 -15.50 2.00 -23.57
CA GLU A 373 -14.64 1.24 -24.48
C GLU A 373 -14.60 -0.27 -24.16
N SER A 374 -15.12 -0.66 -23.00
CA SER A 374 -15.17 -2.08 -22.60
C SER A 374 -16.22 -2.87 -23.43
N PRO A 375 -15.98 -4.14 -23.77
CA PRO A 375 -14.74 -4.89 -23.54
C PRO A 375 -13.64 -4.52 -24.55
N VAL A 376 -12.39 -4.69 -24.13
CA VAL A 376 -11.25 -4.67 -25.03
C VAL A 376 -10.60 -6.06 -25.06
N GLN A 377 -9.96 -6.42 -26.16
CA GLN A 377 -9.23 -7.67 -26.27
C GLN A 377 -7.75 -7.43 -25.99
N VAL A 378 -7.08 -8.44 -25.44
CA VAL A 378 -5.64 -8.40 -25.20
C VAL A 378 -4.98 -9.65 -25.77
N THR A 379 -3.86 -9.45 -26.46
CA THR A 379 -2.95 -10.50 -26.95
C THR A 379 -1.54 -10.18 -26.50
N GLY A 380 -0.63 -11.10 -26.65
CA GLY A 380 0.79 -10.88 -26.42
C GLY A 380 1.45 -12.05 -25.72
N HIS A 381 2.45 -11.75 -24.91
CA HIS A 381 3.14 -12.70 -24.04
C HIS A 381 3.50 -12.02 -22.73
N GLY A 382 3.69 -12.81 -21.68
CA GLY A 382 3.88 -12.28 -20.34
C GLY A 382 2.54 -12.01 -19.66
N ARG A 383 2.46 -10.93 -18.87
CA ARG A 383 1.29 -10.66 -18.03
C ARG A 383 0.93 -9.18 -18.02
N VAL A 384 -0.37 -8.92 -17.91
CA VAL A 384 -0.90 -7.59 -17.54
C VAL A 384 -1.61 -7.66 -16.19
N ALA A 385 -1.51 -6.58 -15.44
CA ALA A 385 -2.34 -6.31 -14.27
C ALA A 385 -3.45 -5.34 -14.65
N ARG A 386 -4.64 -5.58 -14.12
CA ARG A 386 -5.79 -4.72 -14.35
C ARG A 386 -6.39 -4.25 -13.03
N VAL A 387 -6.57 -2.95 -12.89
CA VAL A 387 -7.30 -2.33 -11.78
C VAL A 387 -8.58 -1.72 -12.34
N PHE A 388 -9.70 -2.03 -11.71
CA PHE A 388 -11.04 -1.65 -12.19
C PHE A 388 -12.02 -1.68 -11.01
N ASN A 389 -13.32 -1.56 -11.27
CA ASN A 389 -14.35 -1.67 -10.24
C ASN A 389 -15.36 -2.76 -10.58
N LYS A 390 -15.78 -3.48 -9.55
CA LYS A 390 -16.89 -4.45 -9.58
C LYS A 390 -17.98 -3.95 -8.63
N LEU A 391 -18.88 -3.12 -9.10
CA LEU A 391 -20.05 -2.69 -8.33
C LEU A 391 -21.25 -3.55 -8.69
N GLN A 392 -22.00 -4.00 -7.67
CA GLN A 392 -23.24 -4.77 -7.83
C GLN A 392 -24.45 -3.88 -8.16
#